data_80827ed4ca749a9607f15ecde49e3a67
#
_entry.id   80827ed4ca749a9607f15ecde49e3a67
#
_cell.length_a   1.000
_cell.length_b   1.000
_cell.length_c   1.000
_cell.angle_alpha   90.00
_cell.angle_beta   90.00
_cell.angle_gamma   90.00
#
_symmetry.space_group_name_H-M   'P 1'
#
loop_
_entity.id
_entity.type
_entity.pdbx_description
1 polymer ?
#
loop_
_entity_poly.entity_id
_entity_poly.type
_entity_poly.pdbx_seq_one_letter_code
_entity_poly.pdbx_strand_id
1 'polypeptide(L)'
;MLITEEISYSKLIQSLPRLKEFNVCYIADWSKVDSNYKYFSIRDESTDKLLGAFCLFFSKRKGMLHLSNPPFFQNCGLWIGSQGKNLYYQNSHQKKVLKSLADFLGAYKWVNISFPPECIDMQPFYWEGFVCKVRYTYRLKTTEFRELNNASKGLKSSIMALKSKGISIHQTLDSQATYLLENSSLQGRKKIESVYFKKLLEVLKTLETFSVVKAEVNQSEGVSCGVRVGDSFVYLFGGAEKTEGLSLGTASLYQLISNELEANLQLIDFEGSMIPGVERYFRSFGAELTPFYNVTKEPAVLGVK
;
A
#
# COMPACT_ATOMS: atom_id res chain seq x y z
N MET A 1 24.08 17.11 11.72
CA MET A 1 24.06 15.95 10.78
C MET A 1 22.69 15.31 10.84
N LEU A 2 22.29 14.49 9.83
CA LEU A 2 21.08 13.67 9.98
C LEU A 2 21.45 12.26 10.39
N ILE A 3 20.67 11.70 11.31
CA ILE A 3 20.83 10.32 11.79
C ILE A 3 19.60 9.53 11.38
N THR A 4 19.84 8.34 10.78
CA THR A 4 18.80 7.35 10.47
C THR A 4 18.97 6.19 11.42
N GLU A 5 17.94 5.91 12.23
CA GLU A 5 18.00 4.88 13.28
C GLU A 5 16.71 4.07 13.36
N GLU A 6 16.84 2.80 13.80
CA GLU A 6 15.68 1.96 14.12
C GLU A 6 14.99 2.50 15.38
N ILE A 7 13.67 2.59 15.34
CA ILE A 7 12.84 3.09 16.43
C ILE A 7 11.66 2.15 16.67
N SER A 8 11.20 2.01 17.92
CA SER A 8 9.98 1.26 18.18
C SER A 8 8.75 2.00 17.64
N TYR A 9 7.73 1.25 17.22
CA TYR A 9 6.45 1.81 16.77
C TYR A 9 5.88 2.82 17.78
N SER A 10 5.86 2.47 19.06
CA SER A 10 5.31 3.33 20.12
C SER A 10 6.03 4.69 20.23
N LYS A 11 7.36 4.69 20.17
CA LYS A 11 8.14 5.93 20.19
C LYS A 11 7.91 6.76 18.93
N LEU A 12 7.84 6.10 17.76
CA LEU A 12 7.60 6.81 16.50
C LEU A 12 6.25 7.52 16.50
N ILE A 13 5.19 6.83 16.90
CA ILE A 13 3.82 7.41 16.96
C ILE A 13 3.72 8.52 18.00
N GLN A 14 4.42 8.40 19.15
CA GLN A 14 4.49 9.47 20.16
C GLN A 14 5.23 10.72 19.63
N SER A 15 6.28 10.51 18.83
CA SER A 15 7.05 11.63 18.27
C SER A 15 6.22 12.46 17.27
N LEU A 16 5.30 11.82 16.54
CA LEU A 16 4.39 12.49 15.61
C LEU A 16 3.08 11.70 15.50
N PRO A 17 2.12 11.92 16.42
CA PRO A 17 0.88 11.12 16.51
C PRO A 17 0.08 11.01 15.21
N ARG A 18 0.17 12.02 14.35
CA ARG A 18 -0.51 12.04 13.05
C ARG A 18 0.14 11.18 11.97
N LEU A 19 1.30 10.54 12.22
CA LEU A 19 1.95 9.68 11.22
C LEU A 19 1.05 8.54 10.74
N LYS A 20 0.22 7.98 11.61
CA LYS A 20 -0.75 6.95 11.25
C LYS A 20 -1.80 7.39 10.22
N GLU A 21 -1.95 8.71 10.03
CA GLU A 21 -2.88 9.28 9.06
C GLU A 21 -2.27 9.37 7.65
N PHE A 22 -0.98 9.08 7.46
CA PHE A 22 -0.29 9.28 6.19
C PHE A 22 -0.12 7.99 5.36
N ASN A 23 -0.04 6.83 6.02
CA ASN A 23 0.23 5.59 5.29
C ASN A 23 -0.19 4.34 6.10
N VAL A 24 -0.56 3.28 5.37
CA VAL A 24 -0.90 1.96 5.96
C VAL A 24 0.20 1.44 6.88
N CYS A 25 1.45 1.80 6.63
CA CYS A 25 2.60 1.42 7.46
C CYS A 25 2.50 1.90 8.92
N TYR A 26 1.67 2.89 9.23
CA TYR A 26 1.61 3.52 10.55
C TYR A 26 0.30 3.34 11.31
N ILE A 27 -0.72 2.74 10.70
CA ILE A 27 -2.03 2.55 11.35
C ILE A 27 -2.03 1.46 12.43
N ALA A 28 -1.03 0.59 12.44
CA ALA A 28 -0.86 -0.47 13.41
C ALA A 28 0.61 -0.79 13.66
N ASP A 29 0.89 -1.48 14.76
CA ASP A 29 2.22 -2.05 15.04
C ASP A 29 2.41 -3.38 14.28
N TRP A 30 2.85 -3.28 13.05
CA TRP A 30 3.07 -4.43 12.17
C TRP A 30 4.23 -5.33 12.60
N SER A 31 5.10 -4.89 13.51
CA SER A 31 6.14 -5.75 14.10
C SER A 31 5.55 -6.91 14.90
N LYS A 32 4.27 -6.82 15.30
CA LYS A 32 3.51 -7.91 15.93
C LYS A 32 3.10 -9.00 14.94
N VAL A 33 2.98 -8.68 13.65
CA VAL A 33 2.75 -9.66 12.59
C VAL A 33 4.03 -10.43 12.29
N ASP A 34 5.15 -9.70 12.15
CA ASP A 34 6.48 -10.27 11.92
C ASP A 34 7.56 -9.33 12.47
N SER A 35 8.46 -9.85 13.30
CA SER A 35 9.56 -9.10 13.91
C SER A 35 10.59 -8.55 12.91
N ASN A 36 10.55 -9.00 11.67
CA ASN A 36 11.35 -8.46 10.57
C ASN A 36 10.82 -7.14 10.01
N TYR A 37 9.62 -6.74 10.41
CA TYR A 37 9.06 -5.44 10.13
C TYR A 37 9.69 -4.41 11.09
N LYS A 38 10.37 -3.42 10.53
CA LYS A 38 11.14 -2.43 11.28
C LYS A 38 10.72 -1.01 10.91
N TYR A 39 10.69 -0.15 11.92
CA TYR A 39 10.43 1.27 11.78
C TYR A 39 11.71 2.06 11.93
N PHE A 40 11.85 3.14 11.17
CA PHE A 40 13.01 4.01 11.18
C PHE A 40 12.60 5.47 11.29
N SER A 41 13.41 6.24 12.03
CA SER A 41 13.33 7.69 12.08
C SER A 41 14.56 8.30 11.41
N ILE A 42 14.37 9.45 10.78
CA ILE A 42 15.44 10.35 10.32
C ILE A 42 15.34 11.61 11.16
N ARG A 43 16.38 11.90 11.95
CA ARG A 43 16.42 13.01 12.90
C ARG A 43 17.57 13.94 12.63
N ASP A 44 17.40 15.19 13.03
CA ASP A 44 18.51 16.13 13.13
C ASP A 44 19.26 15.86 14.43
N GLU A 45 20.57 15.55 14.33
CA GLU A 45 21.43 15.19 15.46
C GLU A 45 21.53 16.28 16.54
N SER A 46 21.49 17.54 16.11
CA SER A 46 21.69 18.68 17.03
C SER A 46 20.43 19.06 17.79
N THR A 47 19.25 18.83 17.20
CA THR A 47 17.95 19.27 17.76
C THR A 47 17.05 18.12 18.14
N ASP A 48 17.41 16.88 17.83
CA ASP A 48 16.60 15.67 17.97
C ASP A 48 15.23 15.76 17.24
N LYS A 49 15.09 16.71 16.33
CA LYS A 49 13.85 16.91 15.60
C LYS A 49 13.62 15.79 14.58
N LEU A 50 12.43 15.17 14.62
CA LEU A 50 12.01 14.18 13.63
C LEU A 50 11.78 14.89 12.28
N LEU A 51 12.49 14.44 11.23
CA LEU A 51 12.46 15.00 9.89
C LEU A 51 11.86 14.04 8.86
N GLY A 52 11.97 12.74 9.12
CA GLY A 52 11.41 11.70 8.28
C GLY A 52 11.17 10.41 9.04
N ALA A 53 10.32 9.56 8.48
CA ALA A 53 10.06 8.22 8.97
C ALA A 53 9.76 7.27 7.81
N PHE A 54 10.11 6.00 7.96
CA PHE A 54 9.82 4.96 6.98
C PHE A 54 9.84 3.59 7.66
N CYS A 55 9.33 2.56 6.96
CA CYS A 55 9.41 1.19 7.44
C CYS A 55 9.99 0.26 6.37
N LEU A 56 10.65 -0.79 6.84
CA LEU A 56 11.29 -1.78 6.00
C LEU A 56 11.00 -3.19 6.51
N PHE A 57 11.09 -4.14 5.60
CA PHE A 57 11.07 -5.56 5.91
C PHE A 57 12.43 -6.19 5.63
N PHE A 58 12.98 -6.84 6.65
CA PHE A 58 14.28 -7.49 6.61
C PHE A 58 14.08 -8.99 6.39
N SER A 59 14.52 -9.52 5.27
CA SER A 59 14.45 -10.95 4.99
C SER A 59 15.84 -11.52 4.70
N LYS A 60 16.04 -12.79 4.98
CA LYS A 60 17.28 -13.51 4.59
C LYS A 60 16.99 -14.44 3.43
N ARG A 61 17.77 -14.33 2.36
CA ARG A 61 17.73 -15.25 1.21
C ARG A 61 19.13 -15.76 0.93
N LYS A 62 19.33 -17.08 0.95
CA LYS A 62 20.66 -17.70 0.77
C LYS A 62 21.73 -17.09 1.68
N GLY A 63 21.40 -16.83 2.94
CA GLY A 63 22.29 -16.22 3.94
C GLY A 63 22.51 -14.72 3.82
N MET A 64 22.00 -14.05 2.77
CA MET A 64 22.15 -12.62 2.54
C MET A 64 20.93 -11.85 3.02
N LEU A 65 21.17 -10.66 3.58
CA LEU A 65 20.13 -9.75 4.04
C LEU A 65 19.54 -8.97 2.87
N HIS A 66 18.22 -9.00 2.74
CA HIS A 66 17.43 -8.29 1.74
C HIS A 66 16.50 -7.29 2.44
N LEU A 67 16.53 -6.05 1.99
CA LEU A 67 15.62 -5.00 2.39
C LEU A 67 14.54 -4.83 1.33
N SER A 68 13.29 -4.85 1.77
CA SER A 68 12.13 -4.66 0.89
C SER A 68 11.05 -3.82 1.58
N ASN A 69 10.03 -3.46 0.83
CA ASN A 69 8.79 -3.03 1.45
C ASN A 69 8.23 -4.14 2.32
N PRO A 70 7.48 -3.80 3.36
CA PRO A 70 6.71 -4.79 4.10
C PRO A 70 5.81 -5.59 3.16
N PRO A 71 5.67 -6.91 3.38
CA PRO A 71 4.78 -7.73 2.58
C PRO A 71 3.35 -7.18 2.60
N PHE A 72 2.68 -7.20 1.44
CA PHE A 72 1.33 -6.68 1.21
C PHE A 72 1.17 -5.15 1.27
N PHE A 73 2.25 -4.39 1.43
CA PHE A 73 2.20 -2.94 1.30
C PHE A 73 2.89 -2.47 0.02
N GLN A 74 2.29 -1.51 -0.64
CA GLN A 74 2.79 -0.98 -1.91
C GLN A 74 4.15 -0.31 -1.75
N ASN A 75 4.38 0.38 -0.65
CA ASN A 75 5.55 1.23 -0.42
C ASN A 75 6.06 1.15 1.03
N CYS A 76 7.17 1.81 1.30
CA CYS A 76 7.80 1.84 2.62
C CYS A 76 7.20 2.88 3.57
N GLY A 77 6.10 3.54 3.21
CA GLY A 77 5.46 4.56 4.05
C GLY A 77 6.34 5.78 4.31
N LEU A 78 7.26 6.13 3.41
CA LEU A 78 8.14 7.28 3.63
C LEU A 78 7.31 8.54 3.90
N TRP A 79 7.53 9.12 5.06
CA TRP A 79 7.04 10.43 5.44
C TRP A 79 8.23 11.39 5.60
N ILE A 80 8.08 12.61 5.10
CA ILE A 80 9.07 13.69 5.25
C ILE A 80 8.34 14.91 5.83
N GLY A 81 8.81 15.38 6.97
CA GLY A 81 8.28 16.56 7.63
C GLY A 81 8.45 17.81 6.79
N SER A 82 7.43 18.64 6.69
CA SER A 82 7.51 19.90 5.95
C SER A 82 8.44 20.88 6.67
N GLN A 83 9.41 21.41 5.95
CA GLN A 83 10.29 22.48 6.42
C GLN A 83 10.65 23.44 5.29
N GLY A 84 10.72 24.72 5.63
CA GLY A 84 11.15 25.76 4.70
C GLY A 84 10.07 26.78 4.34
N LYS A 85 10.50 28.04 4.22
CA LYS A 85 9.61 29.19 3.98
C LYS A 85 9.16 29.31 2.52
N ASN A 86 9.90 28.68 1.60
CA ASN A 86 9.60 28.69 0.16
C ASN A 86 10.04 27.37 -0.48
N LEU A 87 9.70 27.20 -1.76
CA LEU A 87 9.96 25.98 -2.52
C LEU A 87 11.43 25.58 -2.55
N TYR A 88 12.36 26.53 -2.63
CA TYR A 88 13.81 26.21 -2.61
C TYR A 88 14.21 25.53 -1.30
N TYR A 89 13.81 26.05 -0.15
CA TYR A 89 14.15 25.48 1.15
C TYR A 89 13.41 24.16 1.39
N GLN A 90 12.15 24.05 0.92
CA GLN A 90 11.40 22.80 0.99
C GLN A 90 12.07 21.68 0.19
N ASN A 91 12.45 21.96 -1.06
CA ASN A 91 13.16 20.99 -1.90
C ASN A 91 14.54 20.65 -1.32
N SER A 92 15.26 21.64 -0.79
CA SER A 92 16.57 21.41 -0.16
C SER A 92 16.47 20.55 1.08
N HIS A 93 15.43 20.76 1.89
CA HIS A 93 15.13 19.92 3.06
C HIS A 93 14.78 18.49 2.65
N GLN A 94 13.84 18.33 1.72
CA GLN A 94 13.44 17.02 1.20
C GLN A 94 14.63 16.24 0.65
N LYS A 95 15.45 16.89 -0.17
CA LYS A 95 16.65 16.29 -0.75
C LYS A 95 17.65 15.83 0.33
N LYS A 96 17.81 16.60 1.41
CA LYS A 96 18.67 16.24 2.55
C LYS A 96 18.17 14.98 3.27
N VAL A 97 16.88 14.87 3.50
CA VAL A 97 16.26 13.69 4.12
C VAL A 97 16.39 12.47 3.21
N LEU A 98 16.09 12.63 1.91
CA LEU A 98 16.24 11.54 0.92
C LEU A 98 17.69 11.08 0.76
N LYS A 99 18.65 12.00 0.84
CA LYS A 99 20.09 11.64 0.81
C LYS A 99 20.48 10.79 2.02
N SER A 100 20.02 11.17 3.23
CA SER A 100 20.24 10.37 4.43
C SER A 100 19.64 8.96 4.32
N LEU A 101 18.44 8.84 3.73
CA LEU A 101 17.83 7.56 3.45
C LEU A 101 18.61 6.76 2.40
N ALA A 102 19.07 7.40 1.33
CA ALA A 102 19.86 6.75 0.28
C ALA A 102 21.20 6.23 0.83
N ASP A 103 21.86 7.00 1.69
CA ASP A 103 23.10 6.59 2.38
C ASP A 103 22.85 5.37 3.29
N PHE A 104 21.77 5.41 4.08
CA PHE A 104 21.38 4.30 4.93
C PHE A 104 21.13 3.01 4.11
N LEU A 105 20.33 3.11 3.05
CA LEU A 105 20.04 1.98 2.16
C LEU A 105 21.29 1.53 1.40
N GLY A 106 22.19 2.45 1.09
CA GLY A 106 23.46 2.21 0.40
C GLY A 106 24.38 1.25 1.11
N ALA A 107 24.29 1.14 2.44
CA ALA A 107 25.05 0.18 3.23
C ALA A 107 24.66 -1.30 2.99
N TYR A 108 23.52 -1.54 2.34
CA TYR A 108 23.01 -2.89 2.09
C TYR A 108 23.23 -3.31 0.63
N LYS A 109 23.54 -4.60 0.42
CA LYS A 109 23.80 -5.16 -0.91
C LYS A 109 22.51 -5.47 -1.70
N TRP A 110 21.44 -5.79 -1.01
CA TRP A 110 20.16 -6.15 -1.64
C TRP A 110 19.05 -5.24 -1.13
N VAL A 111 18.59 -4.37 -1.98
CA VAL A 111 17.53 -3.40 -1.69
C VAL A 111 16.49 -3.43 -2.81
N ASN A 112 15.22 -3.45 -2.44
CA ASN A 112 14.10 -3.35 -3.36
C ASN A 112 12.95 -2.62 -2.66
N ILE A 113 12.95 -1.28 -2.74
CA ILE A 113 12.06 -0.41 -1.99
C ILE A 113 11.26 0.45 -2.95
N SER A 114 9.95 0.51 -2.74
CA SER A 114 9.07 1.47 -3.39
C SER A 114 8.71 2.59 -2.43
N PHE A 115 8.49 3.78 -2.97
CA PHE A 115 8.11 4.97 -2.22
C PHE A 115 6.65 5.35 -2.47
N PRO A 116 6.01 6.10 -1.57
CA PRO A 116 4.70 6.70 -1.85
C PRO A 116 4.73 7.56 -3.11
N PRO A 117 3.63 7.70 -3.86
CA PRO A 117 3.56 8.52 -5.08
C PRO A 117 3.98 9.97 -4.90
N GLU A 118 3.84 10.50 -3.68
CA GLU A 118 4.25 11.87 -3.32
C GLU A 118 5.77 12.05 -3.28
N CYS A 119 6.55 10.94 -3.19
CA CYS A 119 8.01 10.97 -3.22
C CYS A 119 8.51 10.88 -4.67
N ILE A 120 8.69 12.03 -5.30
CA ILE A 120 9.06 12.11 -6.73
C ILE A 120 10.56 12.33 -6.97
N ASP A 121 11.32 12.83 -5.99
CA ASP A 121 12.74 13.09 -6.16
C ASP A 121 13.60 11.84 -5.93
N MET A 122 13.96 11.19 -7.02
CA MET A 122 14.83 10.00 -6.99
C MET A 122 16.32 10.33 -7.20
N GLN A 123 16.69 11.61 -7.34
CA GLN A 123 18.08 11.99 -7.60
C GLN A 123 19.07 11.52 -6.52
N PRO A 124 18.77 11.62 -5.20
CA PRO A 124 19.68 11.12 -4.18
C PRO A 124 19.99 9.62 -4.30
N PHE A 125 18.98 8.81 -4.68
CA PHE A 125 19.17 7.38 -4.89
C PHE A 125 19.96 7.08 -6.15
N TYR A 126 19.70 7.83 -7.23
CA TYR A 126 20.47 7.71 -8.47
C TYR A 126 21.95 8.03 -8.24
N TRP A 127 22.27 9.08 -7.48
CA TRP A 127 23.65 9.45 -7.14
C TRP A 127 24.36 8.39 -6.28
N GLU A 128 23.62 7.64 -5.47
CA GLU A 128 24.12 6.51 -4.68
C GLU A 128 24.16 5.17 -5.47
N GLY A 129 23.94 5.22 -6.78
CA GLY A 129 24.06 4.06 -7.66
C GLY A 129 22.87 3.09 -7.62
N PHE A 130 21.71 3.52 -7.10
CA PHE A 130 20.48 2.73 -7.21
C PHE A 130 19.91 2.78 -8.62
N VAL A 131 19.31 1.68 -9.05
CA VAL A 131 18.47 1.64 -10.26
C VAL A 131 17.08 2.10 -9.87
N CYS A 132 16.65 3.24 -10.44
CA CYS A 132 15.32 3.81 -10.21
C CYS A 132 14.38 3.32 -11.31
N LYS A 133 13.21 2.77 -10.92
CA LYS A 133 12.18 2.25 -11.82
C LYS A 133 10.85 2.94 -11.52
N VAL A 134 10.10 3.26 -12.57
CA VAL A 134 8.72 3.73 -12.45
C VAL A 134 7.79 2.51 -12.29
N ARG A 135 6.81 2.64 -11.38
CA ARG A 135 5.66 1.76 -11.21
C ARG A 135 4.40 2.60 -11.19
N TYR A 136 3.23 1.96 -11.21
CA TYR A 136 1.97 2.67 -11.29
C TYR A 136 0.97 2.13 -10.28
N THR A 137 0.22 3.04 -9.67
CA THR A 137 -1.03 2.78 -8.98
C THR A 137 -2.19 3.43 -9.72
N TYR A 138 -3.40 3.10 -9.30
CA TYR A 138 -4.61 3.76 -9.74
C TYR A 138 -5.27 4.46 -8.57
N ARG A 139 -5.54 5.76 -8.71
CA ARG A 139 -6.18 6.59 -7.71
C ARG A 139 -7.46 7.19 -8.25
N LEU A 140 -8.52 7.16 -7.46
CA LEU A 140 -9.84 7.62 -7.85
C LEU A 140 -10.34 8.65 -6.84
N LYS A 141 -10.69 9.84 -7.32
CA LYS A 141 -11.35 10.84 -6.49
C LYS A 141 -12.76 10.37 -6.15
N THR A 142 -13.16 10.53 -4.90
CA THR A 142 -14.48 10.06 -4.43
C THR A 142 -15.64 10.74 -5.14
N THR A 143 -15.47 12.00 -5.54
CA THR A 143 -16.44 12.73 -6.38
C THR A 143 -16.69 12.07 -7.73
N GLU A 144 -15.63 11.58 -8.39
CA GLU A 144 -15.72 10.91 -9.69
C GLU A 144 -16.35 9.52 -9.60
N PHE A 145 -16.13 8.82 -8.49
CA PHE A 145 -16.75 7.52 -8.25
C PHE A 145 -18.27 7.61 -8.07
N ARG A 146 -18.76 8.62 -7.33
CA ARG A 146 -20.21 8.80 -7.08
C ARG A 146 -21.01 8.85 -8.38
N GLU A 147 -20.48 9.50 -9.38
CA GLU A 147 -21.15 9.72 -10.66
C GLU A 147 -20.85 8.60 -11.68
N LEU A 148 -19.82 7.80 -11.45
CA LEU A 148 -19.28 6.80 -12.39
C LEU A 148 -19.00 7.37 -13.80
N ASN A 149 -18.79 8.69 -13.92
CA ASN A 149 -18.69 9.35 -15.22
C ASN A 149 -17.55 8.77 -16.06
N ASN A 150 -16.40 8.56 -15.43
CA ASN A 150 -15.20 8.04 -16.08
C ASN A 150 -15.13 6.49 -16.11
N ALA A 151 -16.08 5.80 -15.48
CA ALA A 151 -16.09 4.35 -15.46
C ALA A 151 -16.42 3.74 -16.85
N SER A 152 -15.82 2.59 -17.15
CA SER A 152 -16.05 1.89 -18.41
C SER A 152 -17.52 1.46 -18.57
N LYS A 153 -18.01 1.38 -19.80
CA LYS A 153 -19.34 0.88 -20.10
C LYS A 153 -19.59 -0.54 -19.52
N GLY A 154 -18.57 -1.40 -19.60
CA GLY A 154 -18.65 -2.76 -19.04
C GLY A 154 -18.82 -2.77 -17.54
N LEU A 155 -18.09 -1.92 -16.79
CA LEU A 155 -18.25 -1.79 -15.34
C LEU A 155 -19.66 -1.27 -14.99
N LYS A 156 -20.12 -0.22 -15.66
CA LYS A 156 -21.49 0.33 -15.46
C LYS A 156 -22.56 -0.74 -15.67
N SER A 157 -22.47 -1.50 -16.76
CA SER A 157 -23.38 -2.60 -17.05
C SER A 157 -23.31 -3.70 -15.98
N SER A 158 -22.10 -4.05 -15.51
CA SER A 158 -21.93 -5.02 -14.42
C SER A 158 -22.59 -4.53 -13.14
N ILE A 159 -22.38 -3.27 -12.73
CA ILE A 159 -22.99 -2.69 -11.54
C ILE A 159 -24.53 -2.69 -11.65
N MET A 160 -25.10 -2.36 -12.81
CA MET A 160 -26.55 -2.41 -13.04
C MET A 160 -27.08 -3.84 -12.92
N ALA A 161 -26.38 -4.82 -13.51
CA ALA A 161 -26.75 -6.23 -13.41
C ALA A 161 -26.69 -6.74 -11.96
N LEU A 162 -25.71 -6.29 -11.18
CA LEU A 162 -25.59 -6.63 -9.76
C LEU A 162 -26.83 -6.18 -8.97
N LYS A 163 -27.29 -4.95 -9.21
CA LYS A 163 -28.50 -4.39 -8.54
C LYS A 163 -29.79 -5.18 -8.83
N SER A 164 -29.89 -5.81 -10.02
CA SER A 164 -31.09 -6.53 -10.46
C SER A 164 -31.12 -8.02 -10.08
N LYS A 165 -29.98 -8.61 -9.65
CA LYS A 165 -29.85 -10.06 -9.47
C LYS A 165 -29.90 -10.56 -8.03
N GLY A 166 -30.40 -9.76 -7.09
CA GLY A 166 -30.64 -10.20 -5.71
C GLY A 166 -29.36 -10.61 -4.95
N ILE A 167 -28.26 -9.91 -5.19
CA ILE A 167 -26.99 -10.16 -4.49
C ILE A 167 -27.12 -9.70 -3.05
N SER A 168 -26.82 -10.59 -2.11
CA SER A 168 -26.73 -10.28 -0.70
C SER A 168 -25.37 -9.64 -0.39
N ILE A 169 -25.38 -8.56 0.39
CA ILE A 169 -24.18 -7.83 0.80
C ILE A 169 -24.04 -7.92 2.33
N HIS A 170 -22.86 -8.31 2.78
CA HIS A 170 -22.55 -8.48 4.19
C HIS A 170 -21.25 -7.76 4.55
N GLN A 171 -21.20 -7.11 5.72
CA GLN A 171 -19.99 -6.54 6.29
C GLN A 171 -19.36 -7.55 7.26
N THR A 172 -18.84 -8.64 6.74
CA THR A 172 -18.31 -9.75 7.53
C THR A 172 -17.05 -10.34 6.92
N LEU A 173 -16.17 -10.82 7.77
CA LEU A 173 -14.99 -11.58 7.42
C LEU A 173 -15.07 -12.97 8.10
N ASP A 174 -15.91 -13.83 7.55
CA ASP A 174 -16.04 -15.22 7.96
C ASP A 174 -14.90 -16.10 7.43
N SER A 175 -14.99 -17.41 7.67
CA SER A 175 -13.96 -18.37 7.25
C SER A 175 -13.83 -18.46 5.72
N GLN A 176 -14.93 -18.40 4.99
CA GLN A 176 -14.92 -18.46 3.53
C GLN A 176 -14.36 -17.17 2.91
N ALA A 177 -14.78 -16.01 3.41
CA ALA A 177 -14.20 -14.72 2.99
C ALA A 177 -12.70 -14.67 3.27
N THR A 178 -12.25 -15.16 4.42
CA THR A 178 -10.84 -15.27 4.77
C THR A 178 -10.07 -16.17 3.78
N TYR A 179 -10.66 -17.33 3.43
CA TYR A 179 -10.08 -18.26 2.46
C TYR A 179 -9.96 -17.64 1.06
N LEU A 180 -10.98 -16.91 0.60
CA LEU A 180 -10.94 -16.22 -0.69
C LEU A 180 -9.87 -15.13 -0.74
N LEU A 181 -9.74 -14.33 0.32
CA LEU A 181 -8.70 -13.30 0.41
C LEU A 181 -7.32 -13.93 0.41
N GLU A 182 -7.10 -15.00 1.19
CA GLU A 182 -5.82 -15.70 1.27
C GLU A 182 -5.42 -16.23 -0.11
N ASN A 183 -6.28 -17.02 -0.76
CA ASN A 183 -5.98 -17.62 -2.06
C ASN A 183 -5.74 -16.59 -3.16
N SER A 184 -6.53 -15.54 -3.21
CA SER A 184 -6.40 -14.46 -4.19
C SER A 184 -5.10 -13.67 -4.00
N SER A 185 -4.77 -13.35 -2.75
CA SER A 185 -3.57 -12.56 -2.42
C SER A 185 -2.28 -13.37 -2.59
N LEU A 186 -2.32 -14.69 -2.41
CA LEU A 186 -1.15 -15.57 -2.50
C LEU A 186 -0.88 -16.09 -3.92
N GLN A 187 -1.85 -16.08 -4.83
CA GLN A 187 -1.68 -16.61 -6.20
C GLN A 187 -0.51 -15.98 -6.98
N GLY A 188 -0.19 -14.71 -6.71
CA GLY A 188 0.96 -14.03 -7.32
C GLY A 188 2.25 -14.05 -6.49
N ARG A 189 2.20 -14.55 -5.25
CA ARG A 189 3.25 -14.41 -4.24
C ARG A 189 3.62 -15.75 -3.59
N LYS A 190 4.06 -16.71 -4.37
CA LYS A 190 4.40 -18.12 -4.00
C LYS A 190 5.29 -18.32 -2.75
N LYS A 191 5.69 -17.27 -2.02
CA LYS A 191 6.64 -17.32 -0.89
C LYS A 191 6.15 -16.67 0.39
N ILE A 192 4.93 -16.14 0.42
CA ILE A 192 4.39 -15.57 1.65
C ILE A 192 3.58 -16.67 2.32
N GLU A 193 3.99 -17.06 3.51
CA GLU A 193 3.33 -18.11 4.27
C GLU A 193 1.91 -17.68 4.64
N SER A 194 0.95 -18.59 4.50
CA SER A 194 -0.44 -18.45 4.95
C SER A 194 -0.54 -17.93 6.40
N VAL A 195 0.39 -18.35 7.26
CA VAL A 195 0.50 -17.90 8.65
C VAL A 195 0.71 -16.39 8.77
N TYR A 196 1.59 -15.81 7.93
CA TYR A 196 1.80 -14.36 7.93
C TYR A 196 0.53 -13.61 7.55
N PHE A 197 -0.15 -14.06 6.48
CA PHE A 197 -1.37 -13.42 6.00
C PHE A 197 -2.49 -13.47 7.05
N LYS A 198 -2.65 -14.61 7.74
CA LYS A 198 -3.63 -14.76 8.82
C LYS A 198 -3.34 -13.80 9.98
N LYS A 199 -2.08 -13.71 10.42
CA LYS A 199 -1.68 -12.74 11.44
C LYS A 199 -1.93 -11.28 11.01
N LEU A 200 -1.66 -10.96 9.74
CA LEU A 200 -1.96 -9.65 9.18
C LEU A 200 -3.46 -9.33 9.26
N LEU A 201 -4.32 -10.27 8.84
CA LEU A 201 -5.77 -10.09 8.94
C LEU A 201 -6.25 -9.95 10.40
N GLU A 202 -5.68 -10.69 11.34
CA GLU A 202 -6.02 -10.56 12.76
C GLU A 202 -5.68 -9.15 13.29
N VAL A 203 -4.56 -8.56 12.89
CA VAL A 203 -4.24 -7.17 13.24
C VAL A 203 -5.20 -6.21 12.55
N LEU A 204 -5.49 -6.39 11.26
CA LEU A 204 -6.43 -5.54 10.52
C LEU A 204 -7.81 -5.52 11.17
N LYS A 205 -8.33 -6.67 11.60
CA LYS A 205 -9.64 -6.79 12.28
C LYS A 205 -9.74 -5.96 13.57
N THR A 206 -8.62 -5.62 14.20
CA THR A 206 -8.62 -4.78 15.42
C THR A 206 -8.74 -3.28 15.13
N LEU A 207 -8.66 -2.88 13.86
CA LEU A 207 -8.68 -1.48 13.46
C LEU A 207 -10.11 -1.01 13.16
N GLU A 208 -10.54 0.07 13.78
CA GLU A 208 -11.81 0.75 13.46
C GLU A 208 -11.86 1.29 12.03
N THR A 209 -10.69 1.47 11.43
CA THR A 209 -10.54 1.94 10.04
C THR A 209 -10.57 0.83 9.00
N PHE A 210 -10.58 -0.44 9.44
CA PHE A 210 -10.64 -1.59 8.55
C PHE A 210 -12.08 -1.87 8.13
N SER A 211 -12.30 -1.99 6.84
CA SER A 211 -13.59 -2.30 6.25
C SER A 211 -13.52 -3.54 5.36
N VAL A 212 -14.54 -4.35 5.40
CA VAL A 212 -14.70 -5.54 4.58
C VAL A 212 -16.13 -5.66 4.09
N VAL A 213 -16.28 -6.06 2.83
CA VAL A 213 -17.59 -6.36 2.21
C VAL A 213 -17.51 -7.70 1.50
N LYS A 214 -18.48 -8.55 1.81
CA LYS A 214 -18.78 -9.80 1.12
C LYS A 214 -20.03 -9.63 0.27
N ALA A 215 -19.98 -10.07 -0.98
CA ALA A 215 -21.11 -10.16 -1.90
C ALA A 215 -21.39 -11.64 -2.18
N GLU A 216 -22.64 -12.05 -2.08
CA GLU A 216 -23.04 -13.46 -2.21
C GLU A 216 -24.25 -13.61 -3.12
N VAL A 217 -24.24 -14.64 -3.98
CA VAL A 217 -25.38 -15.10 -4.78
C VAL A 217 -25.23 -16.59 -5.07
N ASN A 218 -26.29 -17.38 -4.90
CA ASN A 218 -26.32 -18.82 -5.21
C ASN A 218 -25.10 -19.59 -4.67
N GLN A 219 -24.73 -19.36 -3.41
CA GLN A 219 -23.56 -19.96 -2.73
C GLN A 219 -22.18 -19.56 -3.28
N SER A 220 -22.13 -18.69 -4.28
CA SER A 220 -20.86 -18.11 -4.74
C SER A 220 -20.58 -16.78 -4.05
N GLU A 221 -19.33 -16.51 -3.73
CA GLU A 221 -18.92 -15.36 -2.95
C GLU A 221 -17.83 -14.53 -3.62
N GLY A 222 -17.84 -13.24 -3.28
CA GLY A 222 -16.75 -12.32 -3.55
C GLY A 222 -16.53 -11.44 -2.35
N VAL A 223 -15.29 -11.11 -2.05
CA VAL A 223 -14.91 -10.31 -0.88
C VAL A 223 -13.90 -9.25 -1.27
N SER A 224 -14.01 -8.08 -0.66
CA SER A 224 -13.08 -6.96 -0.80
C SER A 224 -12.86 -6.33 0.56
N CYS A 225 -11.63 -5.89 0.84
CA CYS A 225 -11.32 -5.18 2.07
C CYS A 225 -10.26 -4.09 1.86
N GLY A 226 -10.26 -3.13 2.77
CA GLY A 226 -9.34 -2.02 2.77
C GLY A 226 -9.33 -1.28 4.10
N VAL A 227 -8.58 -0.21 4.17
CA VAL A 227 -8.42 0.61 5.38
C VAL A 227 -8.54 2.10 5.05
N ARG A 228 -9.09 2.87 5.98
CA ARG A 228 -9.02 4.33 5.94
C ARG A 228 -7.68 4.80 6.50
N VAL A 229 -7.04 5.70 5.78
CA VAL A 229 -5.77 6.33 6.14
C VAL A 229 -5.90 7.82 5.86
N GLY A 230 -6.04 8.64 6.89
CA GLY A 230 -6.32 10.06 6.74
C GLY A 230 -7.64 10.30 5.99
N ASP A 231 -7.56 11.04 4.90
CA ASP A 231 -8.67 11.34 4.00
C ASP A 231 -8.76 10.38 2.79
N SER A 232 -8.02 9.30 2.83
CA SER A 232 -7.96 8.31 1.76
C SER A 232 -8.45 6.94 2.22
N PHE A 233 -9.01 6.16 1.30
CA PHE A 233 -9.27 4.74 1.47
C PHE A 233 -8.31 3.93 0.61
N VAL A 234 -7.61 2.99 1.23
CA VAL A 234 -6.65 2.10 0.57
C VAL A 234 -7.27 0.72 0.44
N TYR A 235 -7.49 0.28 -0.80
CA TYR A 235 -7.92 -1.08 -1.09
C TYR A 235 -6.74 -2.04 -0.92
N LEU A 236 -6.88 -3.04 -0.05
CA LEU A 236 -5.80 -3.97 0.28
C LEU A 236 -5.91 -5.30 -0.46
N PHE A 237 -7.06 -5.97 -0.32
CA PHE A 237 -7.24 -7.32 -0.83
C PHE A 237 -8.66 -7.54 -1.35
N GLY A 238 -8.77 -8.43 -2.32
CA GLY A 238 -10.04 -8.96 -2.78
C GLY A 238 -9.88 -10.32 -3.42
N GLY A 239 -10.95 -11.10 -3.38
CA GLY A 239 -11.05 -12.40 -3.99
C GLY A 239 -12.49 -12.70 -4.37
N ALA A 240 -12.69 -13.53 -5.37
CA ALA A 240 -14.03 -13.96 -5.77
C ALA A 240 -13.99 -15.32 -6.44
N GLU A 241 -15.07 -16.07 -6.25
CA GLU A 241 -15.35 -17.27 -7.03
C GLU A 241 -15.79 -16.89 -8.46
N LYS A 242 -15.54 -17.80 -9.39
CA LYS A 242 -15.98 -17.61 -10.77
C LYS A 242 -17.48 -17.87 -10.87
N THR A 243 -18.21 -16.90 -11.36
CA THR A 243 -19.67 -16.97 -11.55
C THR A 243 -20.02 -16.58 -12.99
N GLU A 244 -20.92 -17.31 -13.65
CA GLU A 244 -21.35 -16.98 -15.00
C GLU A 244 -22.13 -15.65 -15.03
N GLY A 245 -21.68 -14.74 -15.87
CA GLY A 245 -22.36 -13.45 -16.12
C GLY A 245 -22.41 -12.49 -14.93
N LEU A 246 -21.63 -12.74 -13.85
CA LEU A 246 -21.52 -11.89 -12.67
C LEU A 246 -20.09 -11.77 -12.21
N SER A 247 -19.72 -10.61 -11.69
CA SER A 247 -18.46 -10.39 -11.02
C SER A 247 -18.68 -10.02 -9.56
N LEU A 248 -18.67 -11.01 -8.67
CA LEU A 248 -18.87 -10.79 -7.23
C LEU A 248 -17.72 -9.98 -6.61
N GLY A 249 -16.51 -10.08 -7.17
CA GLY A 249 -15.42 -9.20 -6.80
C GLY A 249 -15.69 -7.73 -7.16
N THR A 250 -16.38 -7.47 -8.28
CA THR A 250 -16.83 -6.12 -8.62
C THR A 250 -17.97 -5.67 -7.67
N ALA A 251 -18.88 -6.54 -7.31
CA ALA A 251 -19.96 -6.22 -6.37
C ALA A 251 -19.42 -5.83 -5.01
N SER A 252 -18.54 -6.67 -4.44
CA SER A 252 -17.94 -6.42 -3.13
C SER A 252 -17.09 -5.15 -3.13
N LEU A 253 -16.27 -4.92 -4.16
CA LEU A 253 -15.42 -3.72 -4.22
C LEU A 253 -16.26 -2.45 -4.44
N TYR A 254 -17.25 -2.49 -5.33
CA TYR A 254 -18.14 -1.35 -5.55
C TYR A 254 -18.87 -0.96 -4.26
N GLN A 255 -19.42 -1.96 -3.55
CA GLN A 255 -20.12 -1.71 -2.30
C GLN A 255 -19.19 -1.24 -1.20
N LEU A 256 -17.98 -1.83 -1.10
CA LEU A 256 -16.97 -1.40 -0.14
C LEU A 256 -16.63 0.10 -0.33
N ILE A 257 -16.35 0.52 -1.56
CA ILE A 257 -16.07 1.93 -1.87
C ILE A 257 -17.31 2.78 -1.58
N SER A 258 -18.50 2.32 -1.94
CA SER A 258 -19.76 3.06 -1.69
C SER A 258 -19.98 3.33 -0.20
N ASN A 259 -19.70 2.35 0.66
CA ASN A 259 -19.83 2.52 2.11
C ASN A 259 -18.83 3.56 2.64
N GLU A 260 -17.63 3.59 2.09
CA GLU A 260 -16.57 4.52 2.51
C GLU A 260 -16.80 5.96 2.05
N LEU A 261 -17.63 6.19 1.03
CA LEU A 261 -17.97 7.55 0.57
C LEU A 261 -18.73 8.38 1.62
N GLU A 262 -19.36 7.73 2.59
CA GLU A 262 -20.07 8.42 3.68
C GLU A 262 -19.09 9.05 4.69
N ALA A 263 -17.83 8.63 4.70
CA ALA A 263 -16.80 9.06 5.64
C ALA A 263 -16.02 10.32 5.22
N ASN A 264 -16.51 11.13 4.28
CA ASN A 264 -15.86 12.34 3.75
C ASN A 264 -14.43 12.11 3.19
N LEU A 265 -14.17 10.94 2.67
CA LEU A 265 -12.91 10.63 2.02
C LEU A 265 -12.79 11.39 0.69
N GLN A 266 -11.55 11.74 0.34
CA GLN A 266 -11.23 12.45 -0.90
C GLN A 266 -10.70 11.51 -1.98
N LEU A 267 -10.02 10.43 -1.58
CA LEU A 267 -9.25 9.59 -2.48
C LEU A 267 -9.44 8.11 -2.16
N ILE A 268 -9.50 7.30 -3.22
CA ILE A 268 -9.42 5.83 -3.15
C ILE A 268 -8.14 5.43 -3.86
N ASP A 269 -7.23 4.73 -3.17
CA ASP A 269 -6.02 4.17 -3.76
C ASP A 269 -6.19 2.65 -3.91
N PHE A 270 -6.08 2.15 -5.13
CA PHE A 270 -6.17 0.71 -5.42
C PHE A 270 -4.86 -0.04 -5.17
N GLU A 271 -3.84 0.64 -4.62
CA GLU A 271 -2.48 0.12 -4.43
C GLU A 271 -1.82 -0.45 -5.70
N GLY A 272 -2.43 -0.24 -6.83
CA GLY A 272 -1.92 -0.51 -8.15
C GLY A 272 -1.55 -1.95 -8.46
N SER A 273 -1.35 -2.21 -9.73
CA SER A 273 -0.80 -3.48 -10.18
C SER A 273 -0.04 -3.30 -11.50
N MET A 274 1.11 -3.97 -11.60
CA MET A 274 1.82 -4.14 -12.86
C MET A 274 1.33 -5.37 -13.64
N ILE A 275 0.29 -6.06 -13.16
CA ILE A 275 -0.32 -7.23 -13.79
C ILE A 275 -1.43 -6.74 -14.74
N PRO A 276 -1.36 -7.01 -16.06
CA PRO A 276 -2.27 -6.42 -17.04
C PRO A 276 -3.77 -6.64 -16.77
N GLY A 277 -4.14 -7.80 -16.19
CA GLY A 277 -5.52 -8.10 -15.86
C GLY A 277 -6.05 -7.27 -14.69
N VAL A 278 -5.23 -7.10 -13.66
CA VAL A 278 -5.57 -6.31 -12.47
C VAL A 278 -5.55 -4.81 -12.79
N GLU A 279 -4.57 -4.36 -13.56
CA GLU A 279 -4.51 -3.00 -14.09
C GLU A 279 -5.79 -2.63 -14.83
N ARG A 280 -6.21 -3.47 -15.80
CA ARG A 280 -7.44 -3.25 -16.58
C ARG A 280 -8.69 -3.15 -15.68
N TYR A 281 -8.72 -3.96 -14.63
CA TYR A 281 -9.80 -3.96 -13.67
C TYR A 281 -9.88 -2.62 -12.92
N PHE A 282 -8.78 -2.13 -12.34
CA PHE A 282 -8.76 -0.85 -11.62
C PHE A 282 -9.03 0.34 -12.56
N ARG A 283 -8.45 0.33 -13.75
CA ARG A 283 -8.72 1.34 -14.78
C ARG A 283 -10.19 1.40 -15.19
N SER A 284 -10.91 0.27 -15.12
CA SER A 284 -12.34 0.24 -15.46
C SER A 284 -13.21 1.10 -14.55
N PHE A 285 -12.78 1.37 -13.31
CA PHE A 285 -13.45 2.28 -12.38
C PHE A 285 -13.30 3.76 -12.76
N GLY A 286 -12.49 4.09 -13.76
CA GLY A 286 -12.20 5.47 -14.16
C GLY A 286 -11.10 6.14 -13.33
N ALA A 287 -10.32 5.31 -12.62
CA ALA A 287 -9.24 5.80 -11.78
C ALA A 287 -8.06 6.36 -12.60
N GLU A 288 -7.41 7.38 -12.05
CA GLU A 288 -6.25 8.04 -12.65
C GLU A 288 -4.97 7.22 -12.45
N LEU A 289 -4.22 7.01 -13.53
CA LEU A 289 -2.92 6.35 -13.51
C LEU A 289 -1.91 7.25 -12.79
N THR A 290 -1.42 6.84 -11.64
CA THR A 290 -0.49 7.61 -10.80
C THR A 290 0.86 6.90 -10.72
N PRO A 291 1.97 7.54 -11.15
CA PRO A 291 3.29 6.96 -11.05
C PRO A 291 3.80 6.97 -9.60
N PHE A 292 4.58 5.96 -9.24
CA PHE A 292 5.41 5.94 -8.06
C PHE A 292 6.76 5.28 -8.38
N TYR A 293 7.74 5.46 -7.51
CA TYR A 293 9.10 5.03 -7.80
C TYR A 293 9.53 3.86 -6.92
N ASN A 294 10.33 2.99 -7.53
CA ASN A 294 10.97 1.87 -6.87
C ASN A 294 12.47 1.97 -7.10
N VAL A 295 13.26 1.80 -6.06
CA VAL A 295 14.71 1.72 -6.13
C VAL A 295 15.19 0.31 -5.84
N THR A 296 16.16 -0.13 -6.64
CA THR A 296 16.79 -1.44 -6.46
C THR A 296 18.30 -1.30 -6.43
N LYS A 297 18.93 -2.11 -5.57
CA LYS A 297 20.38 -2.33 -5.54
C LYS A 297 20.62 -3.81 -5.43
N GLU A 298 21.43 -4.34 -6.34
CA GLU A 298 21.85 -5.73 -6.36
C GLU A 298 23.38 -5.76 -6.51
N PRO A 299 24.09 -6.72 -5.90
CA PRO A 299 25.51 -6.89 -6.15
C PRO A 299 25.74 -7.05 -7.65
N ALA A 300 26.77 -6.42 -8.18
CA ALA A 300 27.23 -6.72 -9.54
C ALA A 300 27.48 -8.24 -9.63
N VAL A 301 26.77 -8.90 -10.51
CA VAL A 301 27.07 -10.31 -10.83
C VAL A 301 28.44 -10.29 -11.51
N LEU A 302 29.48 -10.69 -10.79
CA LEU A 302 30.79 -10.88 -11.37
C LEU A 302 30.69 -11.95 -12.46
N GLY A 303 30.66 -11.50 -13.70
CA GLY A 303 30.91 -12.32 -14.89
C GLY A 303 29.73 -13.13 -15.41
N VAL A 304 28.89 -12.53 -16.24
CA VAL A 304 28.58 -13.12 -17.57
C VAL A 304 28.67 -11.95 -18.54
N LYS A 305 29.77 -11.91 -19.28
CA LYS A 305 29.86 -11.15 -20.53
C LYS A 305 29.14 -11.91 -21.62
#